data_aacec0c6b7440447f5365b90b16a8125
#
_entry.id   aacec0c6b7440447f5365b90b16a8125
#
_cell.length_a   1.000
_cell.length_b   1.000
_cell.length_c   1.000
_cell.angle_alpha   90.00
_cell.angle_beta   90.00
_cell.angle_gamma   90.00
#
_symmetry.space_group_name_H-M   'P 1'
#
loop_
_entity.id
_entity.type
_entity.pdbx_description
1 polymer ?
#
loop_
_entity_poly.entity_id
_entity_poly.type
_entity_poly.pdbx_seq_one_letter_code
_entity_poly.pdbx_strand_id
1 'polypeptide(L)'
;KGDTLLVLDDREYKIRVMEAEAALKDAQAGATVINATLNTTQTTASVYDASIAEIEVRLAKLEKDRKRYENLVKRNAATPIQLEQIVTDYEATRKKLEATKRQKKAALSGVDEVSYRRMNTEAAIQRATAALEMARLNLSYTVVIAPCDGKLGRRSLEEGQFISAGQTITYILPDTQKWIVANYKETQIENL
;
A
#
# COMPACT_ATOMS: atom_id res chain seq x y z
N LYS A 1 34.85 -4.46 -18.97
CA LYS A 1 33.74 -3.87 -18.22
C LYS A 1 32.73 -4.96 -17.87
N GLY A 2 32.24 -4.98 -16.61
CA GLY A 2 31.28 -5.99 -16.13
C GLY A 2 31.93 -7.28 -15.60
N ASP A 3 33.23 -7.49 -15.75
CA ASP A 3 33.90 -8.65 -15.22
C ASP A 3 33.97 -8.60 -13.68
N THR A 4 33.77 -9.73 -13.03
CA THR A 4 33.85 -9.84 -11.56
C THR A 4 35.31 -9.76 -11.13
N LEU A 5 35.61 -8.80 -10.25
CA LEU A 5 36.93 -8.58 -9.70
C LEU A 5 37.15 -9.31 -8.37
N LEU A 6 36.09 -9.34 -7.55
CA LEU A 6 36.11 -9.89 -6.20
C LEU A 6 34.71 -10.32 -5.80
N VAL A 7 34.62 -11.36 -5.02
CA VAL A 7 33.39 -11.82 -4.35
C VAL A 7 33.64 -11.86 -2.85
N LEU A 8 32.80 -11.16 -2.10
CA LEU A 8 32.82 -11.19 -0.62
C LEU A 8 31.94 -12.34 -0.11
N ASP A 9 32.11 -12.73 1.15
CA ASP A 9 31.20 -13.66 1.82
C ASP A 9 29.78 -13.02 1.90
N ASP A 10 28.84 -13.61 1.20
CA ASP A 10 27.48 -13.08 1.03
C ASP A 10 26.43 -13.72 1.96
N ARG A 11 26.86 -14.68 2.81
CA ARG A 11 25.94 -15.48 3.65
C ARG A 11 25.08 -14.59 4.56
N GLU A 12 25.68 -13.61 5.24
CA GLU A 12 24.95 -12.68 6.09
C GLU A 12 23.96 -11.82 5.29
N TYR A 13 24.37 -11.33 4.14
CA TYR A 13 23.52 -10.51 3.27
C TYR A 13 22.33 -11.30 2.69
N LYS A 14 22.55 -12.58 2.36
CA LYS A 14 21.47 -13.48 1.93
C LYS A 14 20.45 -13.72 3.04
N ILE A 15 20.89 -13.89 4.28
CA ILE A 15 19.99 -14.01 5.44
C ILE A 15 19.17 -12.74 5.61
N ARG A 16 19.78 -11.56 5.51
CA ARG A 16 19.07 -10.28 5.60
C ARG A 16 18.03 -10.10 4.48
N VAL A 17 18.32 -10.58 3.27
CA VAL A 17 17.34 -10.58 2.18
C VAL A 17 16.15 -11.49 2.53
N MET A 18 16.40 -12.70 3.03
CA MET A 18 15.33 -13.63 3.45
C MET A 18 14.50 -13.06 4.59
N GLU A 19 15.10 -12.39 5.57
CA GLU A 19 14.37 -11.71 6.65
C GLU A 19 13.48 -10.59 6.11
N ALA A 20 13.99 -9.75 5.20
CA ALA A 20 13.23 -8.67 4.58
C ALA A 20 12.11 -9.21 3.67
N GLU A 21 12.34 -10.33 2.97
CA GLU A 21 11.28 -11.00 2.17
C GLU A 21 10.18 -11.57 3.07
N ALA A 22 10.54 -12.15 4.20
CA ALA A 22 9.56 -12.63 5.18
C ALA A 22 8.73 -11.48 5.76
N ALA A 23 9.36 -10.36 6.12
CA ALA A 23 8.69 -9.16 6.61
C ALA A 23 7.73 -8.56 5.56
N LEU A 24 8.12 -8.57 4.27
CA LEU A 24 7.23 -8.13 3.19
C LEU A 24 6.02 -9.05 3.04
N LYS A 25 6.22 -10.36 3.09
CA LYS A 25 5.12 -11.34 3.04
C LYS A 25 4.16 -11.18 4.22
N ASP A 26 4.66 -10.93 5.41
CA ASP A 26 3.84 -10.67 6.60
C ASP A 26 2.98 -9.41 6.42
N ALA A 27 3.57 -8.31 5.96
CA ALA A 27 2.84 -7.08 5.65
C ALA A 27 1.76 -7.29 4.57
N GLN A 28 2.04 -8.08 3.53
CA GLN A 28 1.08 -8.43 2.48
C GLN A 28 -0.07 -9.30 3.01
N ALA A 29 0.25 -10.27 3.89
CA ALA A 29 -0.77 -11.09 4.55
C ALA A 29 -1.69 -10.22 5.41
N GLY A 30 -1.13 -9.27 6.17
CA GLY A 30 -1.90 -8.27 6.92
C GLY A 30 -2.84 -7.47 6.03
N ALA A 31 -2.39 -7.04 4.85
CA ALA A 31 -3.24 -6.32 3.88
C ALA A 31 -4.40 -7.18 3.37
N THR A 32 -4.17 -8.47 3.17
CA THR A 32 -5.22 -9.40 2.73
C THR A 32 -6.32 -9.51 3.78
N VAL A 33 -5.95 -9.61 5.06
CA VAL A 33 -6.91 -9.66 6.18
C VAL A 33 -7.72 -8.36 6.26
N ILE A 34 -7.07 -7.20 6.17
CA ILE A 34 -7.75 -5.91 6.19
C ILE A 34 -8.71 -5.75 5.00
N ASN A 35 -8.31 -6.16 3.80
CA ASN A 35 -9.19 -6.13 2.62
C ASN A 35 -10.42 -7.04 2.78
N ALA A 36 -10.25 -8.24 3.35
CA ALA A 36 -11.36 -9.13 3.68
C ALA A 36 -12.32 -8.48 4.69
N THR A 37 -11.77 -7.85 5.74
CA THR A 37 -12.55 -7.11 6.74
C THR A 37 -13.31 -5.94 6.10
N LEU A 38 -12.68 -5.19 5.19
CA LEU A 38 -13.31 -4.10 4.46
C LEU A 38 -14.52 -4.59 3.65
N ASN A 39 -14.36 -5.68 2.89
CA ASN A 39 -15.45 -6.29 2.13
C ASN A 39 -16.60 -6.71 3.02
N THR A 40 -16.33 -7.36 4.16
CA THR A 40 -17.36 -7.78 5.11
C THR A 40 -18.09 -6.58 5.68
N THR A 41 -17.38 -5.53 6.06
CA THR A 41 -17.98 -4.30 6.61
C THR A 41 -18.83 -3.57 5.57
N GLN A 42 -18.37 -3.48 4.32
CA GLN A 42 -19.14 -2.92 3.21
C GLN A 42 -20.40 -3.73 2.91
N THR A 43 -20.29 -5.06 2.91
CA THR A 43 -21.45 -5.94 2.72
C THR A 43 -22.46 -5.73 3.84
N THR A 44 -22.02 -5.63 5.09
CA THR A 44 -22.90 -5.33 6.23
C THR A 44 -23.59 -3.97 6.06
N ALA A 45 -22.88 -2.94 5.60
CA ALA A 45 -23.48 -1.64 5.33
C ALA A 45 -24.54 -1.70 4.18
N SER A 46 -24.30 -2.52 3.16
CA SER A 46 -25.24 -2.68 2.04
C SER A 46 -26.53 -3.41 2.42
N VAL A 47 -26.52 -4.24 3.45
CA VAL A 47 -27.77 -4.87 3.97
C VAL A 47 -28.77 -3.82 4.43
N TYR A 48 -28.30 -2.71 4.99
CA TYR A 48 -29.20 -1.62 5.37
C TYR A 48 -29.87 -0.93 4.19
N ASP A 49 -29.25 -0.93 3.00
CA ASP A 49 -29.86 -0.38 1.79
C ASP A 49 -31.10 -1.17 1.38
N ALA A 50 -31.01 -2.51 1.41
CA ALA A 50 -32.16 -3.38 1.14
C ALA A 50 -33.27 -3.17 2.19
N SER A 51 -32.91 -3.07 3.47
CA SER A 51 -33.87 -2.82 4.53
C SER A 51 -34.54 -1.44 4.43
N ILE A 52 -33.78 -0.40 4.04
CA ILE A 52 -34.31 0.95 3.80
C ILE A 52 -35.27 0.92 2.62
N ALA A 53 -34.92 0.27 1.51
CA ALA A 53 -35.79 0.17 0.33
C ALA A 53 -37.12 -0.53 0.66
N GLU A 54 -37.08 -1.62 1.43
CA GLU A 54 -38.29 -2.32 1.92
C GLU A 54 -39.19 -1.39 2.74
N ILE A 55 -38.61 -0.69 3.72
CA ILE A 55 -39.34 0.23 4.59
C ILE A 55 -39.90 1.40 3.81
N GLU A 56 -39.21 1.95 2.81
CA GLU A 56 -39.68 3.04 1.95
C GLU A 56 -40.87 2.62 1.11
N VAL A 57 -40.88 1.41 0.54
CA VAL A 57 -42.04 0.85 -0.17
C VAL A 57 -43.26 0.73 0.76
N ARG A 58 -43.07 0.22 1.99
CA ARG A 58 -44.11 0.12 3.00
C ARG A 58 -44.63 1.50 3.41
N LEU A 59 -43.75 2.46 3.61
CA LEU A 59 -44.10 3.83 3.96
C LEU A 59 -44.94 4.49 2.86
N ALA A 60 -44.55 4.33 1.59
CA ALA A 60 -45.30 4.85 0.45
C ALA A 60 -46.72 4.25 0.35
N LYS A 61 -46.86 2.94 0.68
CA LYS A 61 -48.19 2.32 0.79
C LYS A 61 -49.03 2.98 1.89
N LEU A 62 -48.47 3.07 3.10
CA LEU A 62 -49.18 3.66 4.25
C LEU A 62 -49.56 5.12 4.04
N GLU A 63 -48.71 5.88 3.32
CA GLU A 63 -49.04 7.25 2.93
C GLU A 63 -50.28 7.32 2.01
N LYS A 64 -50.36 6.43 1.01
CA LYS A 64 -51.51 6.32 0.14
C LYS A 64 -52.77 5.90 0.92
N ASP A 65 -52.63 4.94 1.81
CA ASP A 65 -53.73 4.47 2.65
C ASP A 65 -54.19 5.59 3.60
N ARG A 66 -53.30 6.32 4.24
CA ARG A 66 -53.61 7.47 5.07
C ARG A 66 -54.45 8.49 4.29
N LYS A 67 -53.98 8.94 3.10
CA LYS A 67 -54.74 9.90 2.25
C LYS A 67 -56.09 9.36 1.85
N ARG A 68 -56.23 8.06 1.58
CA ARG A 68 -57.49 7.40 1.26
C ARG A 68 -58.45 7.43 2.45
N TYR A 69 -58.00 7.02 3.63
CA TYR A 69 -58.84 6.99 4.82
C TYR A 69 -59.19 8.40 5.33
N GLU A 70 -58.36 9.40 5.20
CA GLU A 70 -58.69 10.81 5.43
C GLU A 70 -59.90 11.25 4.59
N ASN A 71 -59.93 10.85 3.32
CA ASN A 71 -61.04 11.15 2.42
C ASN A 71 -62.30 10.34 2.77
N LEU A 72 -62.17 9.09 3.16
CA LEU A 72 -63.29 8.22 3.56
C LEU A 72 -63.96 8.71 4.86
N VAL A 73 -63.20 9.12 5.84
CA VAL A 73 -63.71 9.69 7.11
C VAL A 73 -64.47 10.99 6.83
N LYS A 74 -63.95 11.87 5.96
CA LYS A 74 -64.64 13.11 5.53
C LYS A 74 -66.03 12.84 4.90
N ARG A 75 -66.19 11.65 4.30
CA ARG A 75 -67.45 11.24 3.64
C ARG A 75 -68.30 10.32 4.54
N ASN A 76 -67.96 10.18 5.81
CA ASN A 76 -68.59 9.23 6.77
C ASN A 76 -68.59 7.76 6.30
N ALA A 77 -67.61 7.37 5.44
CA ALA A 77 -67.47 6.03 4.89
C ALA A 77 -66.38 5.21 5.59
N ALA A 78 -65.67 5.76 6.61
CA ALA A 78 -64.77 5.08 7.51
C ALA A 78 -64.80 5.69 8.90
N THR A 79 -64.37 4.93 9.90
CA THR A 79 -64.35 5.39 11.30
C THR A 79 -63.08 6.19 11.62
N PRO A 80 -63.14 7.19 12.55
CA PRO A 80 -61.94 7.90 12.99
C PRO A 80 -60.89 6.95 13.59
N ILE A 81 -61.27 5.89 14.26
CA ILE A 81 -60.37 4.87 14.84
C ILE A 81 -59.52 4.17 13.76
N GLN A 82 -60.17 3.88 12.59
CA GLN A 82 -59.45 3.28 11.47
C GLN A 82 -58.38 4.24 10.87
N LEU A 83 -58.70 5.52 10.81
CA LEU A 83 -57.71 6.52 10.38
C LEU A 83 -56.59 6.66 11.38
N GLU A 84 -56.87 6.70 12.69
CA GLU A 84 -55.87 6.79 13.75
C GLU A 84 -54.92 5.63 13.72
N GLN A 85 -55.40 4.40 13.50
CA GLN A 85 -54.54 3.22 13.35
C GLN A 85 -53.56 3.38 12.18
N ILE A 86 -54.03 3.82 11.02
CA ILE A 86 -53.14 4.00 9.84
C ILE A 86 -52.15 5.13 10.05
N VAL A 87 -52.53 6.23 10.70
CA VAL A 87 -51.63 7.31 11.08
C VAL A 87 -50.56 6.82 12.02
N THR A 88 -50.93 6.02 13.00
CA THR A 88 -49.97 5.42 13.97
C THR A 88 -49.00 4.50 13.26
N ASP A 89 -49.46 3.61 12.37
CA ASP A 89 -48.65 2.71 11.57
C ASP A 89 -47.68 3.47 10.65
N TYR A 90 -48.17 4.55 10.03
CA TYR A 90 -47.34 5.43 9.21
C TYR A 90 -46.22 6.08 10.03
N GLU A 91 -46.52 6.68 11.18
CA GLU A 91 -45.54 7.34 12.04
C GLU A 91 -44.55 6.33 12.61
N ALA A 92 -44.98 5.14 13.03
CA ALA A 92 -44.11 4.06 13.50
C ALA A 92 -43.15 3.61 12.40
N THR A 93 -43.65 3.42 11.16
CA THR A 93 -42.83 3.02 10.02
C THR A 93 -41.82 4.10 9.64
N ARG A 94 -42.23 5.37 9.69
CA ARG A 94 -41.35 6.52 9.46
C ARG A 94 -40.20 6.58 10.49
N LYS A 95 -40.51 6.37 11.78
CA LYS A 95 -39.50 6.31 12.84
C LYS A 95 -38.56 5.14 12.65
N LYS A 96 -39.06 3.99 12.20
CA LYS A 96 -38.22 2.84 11.83
C LYS A 96 -37.27 3.17 10.70
N LEU A 97 -37.73 3.88 9.66
CA LEU A 97 -36.89 4.34 8.56
C LEU A 97 -35.72 5.22 9.06
N GLU A 98 -36.04 6.22 9.90
CA GLU A 98 -35.03 7.09 10.50
C GLU A 98 -34.00 6.31 11.33
N ALA A 99 -34.44 5.33 12.12
CA ALA A 99 -33.54 4.49 12.91
C ALA A 99 -32.61 3.66 12.01
N THR A 100 -33.17 3.02 10.97
CA THR A 100 -32.40 2.21 10.02
C THR A 100 -31.38 3.08 9.25
N LYS A 101 -31.74 4.31 8.85
CA LYS A 101 -30.82 5.26 8.22
C LYS A 101 -29.66 5.65 9.16
N ARG A 102 -29.93 5.81 10.47
CA ARG A 102 -28.85 6.04 11.46
C ARG A 102 -27.94 4.82 11.63
N GLN A 103 -28.51 3.60 11.64
CA GLN A 103 -27.72 2.37 11.69
C GLN A 103 -26.83 2.23 10.46
N LYS A 104 -27.35 2.52 9.25
CA LYS A 104 -26.51 2.58 8.02
C LYS A 104 -25.36 3.55 8.16
N LYS A 105 -25.63 4.77 8.65
CA LYS A 105 -24.57 5.78 8.85
C LYS A 105 -23.49 5.30 9.80
N ALA A 106 -23.88 4.63 10.91
CA ALA A 106 -22.92 4.05 11.85
C ALA A 106 -22.08 2.93 11.18
N ALA A 107 -22.73 2.06 10.38
CA ALA A 107 -22.02 1.02 9.63
C ALA A 107 -21.02 1.61 8.61
N LEU A 108 -21.38 2.70 7.91
CA LEU A 108 -20.48 3.40 7.00
C LEU A 108 -19.27 4.01 7.72
N SER A 109 -19.44 4.55 8.93
CA SER A 109 -18.31 5.02 9.74
C SER A 109 -17.34 3.88 10.07
N GLY A 110 -17.83 2.64 10.24
CA GLY A 110 -17.00 1.45 10.37
C GLY A 110 -16.22 1.13 9.10
N VAL A 111 -16.81 1.36 7.92
CA VAL A 111 -16.09 1.22 6.63
C VAL A 111 -14.95 2.21 6.53
N ASP A 112 -15.19 3.48 6.92
CA ASP A 112 -14.16 4.51 6.92
C ASP A 112 -12.99 4.14 7.85
N GLU A 113 -13.29 3.66 9.06
CA GLU A 113 -12.27 3.20 10.01
C GLU A 113 -11.37 2.09 9.41
N VAL A 114 -11.98 1.06 8.81
CA VAL A 114 -11.22 -0.03 8.17
C VAL A 114 -10.43 0.48 6.97
N SER A 115 -10.96 1.45 6.23
CA SER A 115 -10.24 2.07 5.11
C SER A 115 -8.97 2.82 5.56
N TYR A 116 -9.00 3.52 6.69
CA TYR A 116 -7.81 4.13 7.29
C TYR A 116 -6.78 3.07 7.73
N ARG A 117 -7.25 1.96 8.31
CA ARG A 117 -6.37 0.83 8.65
C ARG A 117 -5.71 0.24 7.41
N ARG A 118 -6.43 0.16 6.28
CA ARG A 118 -5.87 -0.27 5.00
C ARG A 118 -4.73 0.64 4.54
N MET A 119 -4.89 1.96 4.61
CA MET A 119 -3.82 2.91 4.27
C MET A 119 -2.58 2.71 5.13
N ASN A 120 -2.73 2.45 6.43
CA ASN A 120 -1.60 2.14 7.31
C ASN A 120 -0.89 0.84 6.90
N THR A 121 -1.64 -0.17 6.46
CA THR A 121 -1.09 -1.44 5.99
C THR A 121 -0.36 -1.27 4.65
N GLU A 122 -0.89 -0.45 3.74
CA GLU A 122 -0.21 -0.09 2.49
C GLU A 122 1.14 0.62 2.77
N ALA A 123 1.18 1.53 3.74
CA ALA A 123 2.43 2.16 4.18
C ALA A 123 3.42 1.15 4.81
N ALA A 124 2.91 0.13 5.50
CA ALA A 124 3.75 -0.96 6.04
C ALA A 124 4.37 -1.80 4.91
N ILE A 125 3.60 -2.12 3.86
CA ILE A 125 4.11 -2.81 2.66
C ILE A 125 5.21 -1.98 1.99
N GLN A 126 5.01 -0.68 1.82
CA GLN A 126 6.02 0.20 1.20
C GLN A 126 7.33 0.22 2.02
N ARG A 127 7.23 0.29 3.35
CA ARG A 127 8.41 0.22 4.23
C ARG A 127 9.13 -1.13 4.12
N ALA A 128 8.39 -2.24 4.12
CA ALA A 128 8.97 -3.58 3.97
C ALA A 128 9.60 -3.76 2.59
N THR A 129 8.99 -3.23 1.54
CA THR A 129 9.56 -3.23 0.17
C THR A 129 10.87 -2.45 0.12
N ALA A 130 10.91 -1.25 0.70
CA ALA A 130 12.13 -0.45 0.75
C ALA A 130 13.25 -1.14 1.55
N ALA A 131 12.91 -1.83 2.64
CA ALA A 131 13.87 -2.62 3.41
C ALA A 131 14.42 -3.81 2.60
N LEU A 132 13.57 -4.49 1.83
CA LEU A 132 13.98 -5.56 0.93
C LEU A 132 14.91 -5.05 -0.18
N GLU A 133 14.58 -3.94 -0.81
CA GLU A 133 15.44 -3.33 -1.84
C GLU A 133 16.80 -2.93 -1.26
N MET A 134 16.83 -2.38 -0.05
CA MET A 134 18.10 -2.07 0.63
C MET A 134 18.90 -3.32 0.93
N ALA A 135 18.28 -4.41 1.40
CA ALA A 135 18.96 -5.68 1.65
C ALA A 135 19.52 -6.28 0.34
N ARG A 136 18.77 -6.22 -0.76
CA ARG A 136 19.22 -6.66 -2.09
C ARG A 136 20.36 -5.81 -2.62
N LEU A 137 20.29 -4.49 -2.43
CA LEU A 137 21.37 -3.59 -2.81
C LEU A 137 22.67 -3.93 -2.06
N ASN A 138 22.59 -4.14 -0.74
CA ASN A 138 23.74 -4.55 0.04
C ASN A 138 24.30 -5.91 -0.40
N LEU A 139 23.42 -6.85 -0.75
CA LEU A 139 23.85 -8.14 -1.33
C LEU A 139 24.55 -7.92 -2.69
N SER A 140 24.07 -7.01 -3.52
CA SER A 140 24.72 -6.72 -4.80
C SER A 140 26.13 -6.18 -4.65
N TYR A 141 26.44 -5.49 -3.57
CA TYR A 141 27.78 -4.98 -3.28
C TYR A 141 28.78 -6.07 -2.85
N THR A 142 28.32 -7.29 -2.56
CA THR A 142 29.23 -8.41 -2.28
C THR A 142 29.95 -8.89 -3.54
N VAL A 143 29.48 -8.55 -4.71
CA VAL A 143 30.12 -8.84 -6.00
C VAL A 143 30.66 -7.54 -6.58
N VAL A 144 31.95 -7.34 -6.52
CA VAL A 144 32.60 -6.16 -7.09
C VAL A 144 32.91 -6.39 -8.55
N ILE A 145 32.34 -5.56 -9.42
CA ILE A 145 32.50 -5.66 -10.87
C ILE A 145 33.34 -4.49 -11.43
N ALA A 146 34.01 -4.73 -12.55
CA ALA A 146 34.82 -3.72 -13.24
C ALA A 146 33.92 -2.63 -13.87
N PRO A 147 34.05 -1.34 -13.46
CA PRO A 147 33.22 -0.24 -13.99
C PRO A 147 33.57 0.15 -15.42
N CYS A 148 34.81 -0.07 -15.85
CA CYS A 148 35.30 0.29 -17.18
C CYS A 148 36.23 -0.77 -17.76
N ASP A 149 36.51 -0.67 -19.08
CA ASP A 149 37.53 -1.47 -19.73
C ASP A 149 38.92 -0.90 -19.40
N GLY A 150 39.90 -1.78 -19.21
CA GLY A 150 41.26 -1.34 -18.87
C GLY A 150 42.12 -2.49 -18.34
N LYS A 151 43.32 -2.14 -17.93
CA LYS A 151 44.23 -3.07 -17.30
C LYS A 151 44.11 -3.00 -15.77
N LEU A 152 43.98 -4.16 -15.15
CA LEU A 152 43.94 -4.26 -13.70
C LEU A 152 45.36 -4.01 -13.11
N GLY A 153 45.42 -3.20 -12.08
CA GLY A 153 46.62 -2.97 -11.31
C GLY A 153 46.97 -4.15 -10.42
N ARG A 154 47.96 -3.95 -9.56
CA ARG A 154 48.42 -5.01 -8.65
C ARG A 154 47.33 -5.41 -7.66
N ARG A 155 47.09 -6.71 -7.52
CA ARG A 155 46.16 -7.25 -6.49
C ARG A 155 46.87 -7.08 -5.12
N SER A 156 46.17 -6.43 -4.19
CA SER A 156 46.68 -6.19 -2.81
C SER A 156 45.96 -7.03 -1.76
N LEU A 157 45.08 -7.94 -2.17
CA LEU A 157 44.25 -8.75 -1.28
C LEU A 157 44.48 -10.24 -1.49
N GLU A 158 44.44 -10.98 -0.38
CA GLU A 158 44.49 -12.44 -0.35
C GLU A 158 43.10 -13.02 -0.02
N GLU A 159 42.87 -14.26 -0.44
CA GLU A 159 41.61 -14.96 -0.14
C GLU A 159 41.48 -15.17 1.38
N GLY A 160 40.31 -14.95 1.94
CA GLY A 160 40.02 -15.01 3.38
C GLY A 160 40.42 -13.76 4.17
N GLN A 161 40.97 -12.74 3.52
CA GLN A 161 41.33 -11.49 4.19
C GLN A 161 40.09 -10.66 4.51
N PHE A 162 40.03 -10.06 5.71
CA PHE A 162 39.00 -9.09 6.08
C PHE A 162 39.22 -7.77 5.36
N ILE A 163 38.13 -7.21 4.80
CA ILE A 163 38.15 -5.96 4.10
C ILE A 163 37.27 -4.94 4.83
N SER A 164 37.82 -3.76 5.09
CA SER A 164 37.08 -2.65 5.69
C SER A 164 36.41 -1.79 4.64
N ALA A 165 35.26 -1.17 5.00
CA ALA A 165 34.61 -0.19 4.13
C ALA A 165 35.56 0.97 3.79
N GLY A 166 35.62 1.34 2.51
CA GLY A 166 36.53 2.40 2.02
C GLY A 166 37.96 1.94 1.73
N GLN A 167 38.30 0.67 1.96
CA GLN A 167 39.61 0.14 1.61
C GLN A 167 39.78 0.00 0.10
N THR A 168 40.91 0.52 -0.43
CA THR A 168 41.25 0.37 -1.85
C THR A 168 41.65 -1.06 -2.13
N ILE A 169 40.94 -1.74 -3.03
CA ILE A 169 41.15 -3.13 -3.42
C ILE A 169 42.20 -3.22 -4.54
N THR A 170 41.97 -2.46 -5.58
CA THR A 170 42.82 -2.36 -6.79
C THR A 170 42.45 -1.10 -7.55
N TYR A 171 43.20 -0.80 -8.59
CA TYR A 171 42.89 0.29 -9.52
C TYR A 171 42.85 -0.26 -10.93
N ILE A 172 42.01 0.36 -11.76
CA ILE A 172 41.90 0.04 -13.18
C ILE A 172 42.50 1.19 -13.96
N LEU A 173 43.45 0.88 -14.81
CA LEU A 173 43.98 1.81 -15.79
C LEU A 173 43.10 1.73 -17.06
N PRO A 174 42.21 2.72 -17.29
CA PRO A 174 41.35 2.68 -18.44
C PRO A 174 42.18 2.74 -19.75
N ASP A 175 41.73 2.01 -20.75
CA ASP A 175 42.41 1.95 -22.04
C ASP A 175 42.00 3.11 -23.01
N THR A 176 41.42 4.16 -22.43
CA THR A 176 41.02 5.39 -23.08
C THR A 176 42.16 6.41 -23.05
N GLN A 177 42.03 7.48 -23.72
CA GLN A 177 43.01 8.57 -23.96
C GLN A 177 44.21 8.61 -23.02
N LYS A 178 45.39 8.32 -23.60
CA LYS A 178 46.67 8.47 -22.92
C LYS A 178 47.25 9.82 -23.33
N TRP A 179 47.70 10.59 -22.35
CA TRP A 179 48.48 11.81 -22.62
C TRP A 179 49.88 11.66 -22.05
N ILE A 180 50.83 12.28 -22.71
CA ILE A 180 52.21 12.31 -22.26
C ILE A 180 52.48 13.74 -21.80
N VAL A 181 52.93 13.88 -20.56
CA VAL A 181 53.46 15.16 -20.08
C VAL A 181 54.95 15.13 -20.26
N ALA A 182 55.48 15.92 -21.20
CA ALA A 182 56.87 16.08 -21.43
C ALA A 182 57.36 17.37 -20.75
N ASN A 183 58.21 17.22 -19.76
CA ASN A 183 58.86 18.33 -19.06
C ASN A 183 60.20 18.60 -19.71
N TYR A 184 60.32 19.72 -20.44
CA TYR A 184 61.57 20.15 -21.04
C TYR A 184 62.26 21.18 -20.14
N LYS A 185 63.58 21.11 -20.05
CA LYS A 185 64.37 22.18 -19.48
C LYS A 185 64.41 23.34 -20.47
N GLU A 186 64.54 24.57 -20.00
CA GLU A 186 64.55 25.79 -20.82
C GLU A 186 65.65 25.73 -21.90
N THR A 187 66.79 25.13 -21.64
CA THR A 187 67.90 24.91 -22.58
C THR A 187 67.63 23.88 -23.69
N GLN A 188 66.51 23.14 -23.61
CA GLN A 188 66.12 22.10 -24.57
C GLN A 188 65.05 22.58 -25.54
N ILE A 189 64.48 23.75 -25.30
CA ILE A 189 63.38 24.33 -26.12
C ILE A 189 63.93 25.02 -27.36
N GLU A 190 65.19 25.48 -27.39
CA GLU A 190 65.78 26.17 -28.53
C GLU A 190 65.91 25.29 -29.79
N ASN A 191 65.74 23.96 -29.70
CA ASN A 191 65.90 23.00 -30.82
C ASN A 191 64.59 22.18 -31.06
N LEU A 192 63.45 22.59 -30.61
CA LEU A 192 62.12 22.05 -30.89
C LEU A 192 61.40 22.99 -31.88
#